data_9a379194c50a3a700b3e9814a717d552
#
_entry.id   9a379194c50a3a700b3e9814a717d552
#
_cell.length_a   1.000
_cell.length_b   1.000
_cell.length_c   1.000
_cell.angle_alpha   90.00
_cell.angle_beta   90.00
_cell.angle_gamma   90.00
#
_symmetry.space_group_name_H-M   'P 1'
#
loop_
_entity.id
_entity.type
_entity.pdbx_description
1 polymer ?
#
loop_
_entity_poly.entity_id
_entity_poly.type
_entity_poly.pdbx_seq_one_letter_code
_entity_poly.pdbx_strand_id
1 'polypeptide(L)'
;MKRFLLAILSLFLLGLSAPAAEKNLDEIIPVRGLAIAAPKPAGIDAFVRFIDEELAPAHFNLLILRVDWNFAFETHPELRDPDPLSLADVKKLVNVCRAHGIRLVPQINLLGHQSWAKTTYALLREYPQFDETPSIKTENYSGWPNPDGLYCKSYCPLHPDVHRVVFDVVDEICDAFETDAYHAGMDEVFYIGEKECPRCSGRDKAELFAGEVTLLRNHLAEKNRELMIWGDRLLDGKTTGLGEWEASYNSTYRAIDMIPKDVFICDWHYERADLTGVYFATKGLSVAECGYRRPDTAVQQIEDMIRFRAQSTPATAAHLKGYIHTIWSGNEGFLKGYYAVKEAEGKPAPADGNGQSGRERRRGGDALALRAVIAAFTALGKE
;
A
#
# COMPACT_ATOMS: atom_id res chain seq x y z
N MET A 1 -38.05 28.67 -75.52
CA MET A 1 -36.71 28.37 -75.00
C MET A 1 -36.53 29.17 -73.70
N LYS A 2 -36.75 28.55 -72.55
CA LYS A 2 -36.58 29.19 -71.25
C LYS A 2 -35.40 28.43 -70.52
N ARG A 3 -34.32 29.15 -70.24
CA ARG A 3 -33.15 28.66 -69.53
C ARG A 3 -33.41 28.73 -68.00
N PHE A 4 -33.40 27.60 -67.31
CA PHE A 4 -33.42 27.54 -65.87
C PHE A 4 -31.98 27.63 -65.39
N LEU A 5 -31.66 28.64 -64.57
CA LEU A 5 -30.45 28.73 -63.80
C LEU A 5 -30.68 28.00 -62.48
N LEU A 6 -29.95 26.93 -62.22
CA LEU A 6 -29.85 26.30 -60.91
C LEU A 6 -28.74 27.01 -60.10
N ALA A 7 -29.12 27.71 -59.06
CA ALA A 7 -28.17 28.22 -58.08
C ALA A 7 -27.90 27.13 -57.02
N ILE A 8 -26.67 26.60 -56.97
CA ILE A 8 -26.20 25.67 -55.93
C ILE A 8 -25.76 26.50 -54.73
N LEU A 9 -26.54 26.44 -53.64
CA LEU A 9 -26.25 27.07 -52.35
C LEU A 9 -25.35 26.08 -51.56
N SER A 10 -24.03 26.33 -51.54
CA SER A 10 -23.08 25.55 -50.71
C SER A 10 -23.21 26.02 -49.27
N LEU A 11 -23.87 25.21 -48.43
CA LEU A 11 -23.85 25.37 -46.97
C LEU A 11 -22.48 24.90 -46.45
N PHE A 12 -21.63 25.85 -46.08
CA PHE A 12 -20.48 25.56 -45.24
C PHE A 12 -20.98 25.28 -43.80
N LEU A 13 -21.10 24.00 -43.45
CA LEU A 13 -21.21 23.57 -42.07
C LEU A 13 -19.83 23.79 -41.39
N LEU A 14 -19.67 24.89 -40.68
CA LEU A 14 -18.66 25.08 -39.70
C LEU A 14 -18.92 24.07 -38.57
N GLY A 15 -18.20 22.93 -38.62
CA GLY A 15 -18.14 21.98 -37.52
C GLY A 15 -17.50 22.69 -36.33
N LEU A 16 -18.31 23.17 -35.41
CA LEU A 16 -17.88 23.46 -34.05
C LEU A 16 -17.46 22.11 -33.42
N SER A 17 -16.16 21.78 -33.45
CA SER A 17 -15.62 20.75 -32.58
C SER A 17 -15.86 21.21 -31.16
N ALA A 18 -16.77 20.55 -30.45
CA ALA A 18 -16.87 20.68 -29.01
C ALA A 18 -15.47 20.43 -28.42
N PRO A 19 -15.00 21.23 -27.46
CA PRO A 19 -13.76 20.92 -26.75
C PRO A 19 -13.89 19.48 -26.23
N ALA A 20 -12.86 18.66 -26.45
CA ALA A 20 -12.80 17.34 -25.89
C ALA A 20 -13.02 17.53 -24.36
N ALA A 21 -14.04 16.87 -23.82
CA ALA A 21 -14.27 16.91 -22.38
C ALA A 21 -12.97 16.46 -21.70
N GLU A 22 -12.42 17.28 -20.80
CA GLU A 22 -11.29 16.89 -19.96
C GLU A 22 -11.66 15.54 -19.36
N LYS A 23 -10.85 14.53 -19.65
CA LYS A 23 -11.07 13.19 -19.10
C LYS A 23 -10.91 13.27 -17.59
N ASN A 24 -11.94 12.85 -16.87
CA ASN A 24 -11.86 12.78 -15.42
C ASN A 24 -10.78 11.78 -15.02
N LEU A 25 -9.74 12.25 -14.34
CA LEU A 25 -8.59 11.43 -13.92
C LEU A 25 -9.04 10.21 -13.09
N ASP A 26 -10.13 10.34 -12.31
CA ASP A 26 -10.71 9.25 -11.54
C ASP A 26 -11.35 8.15 -12.42
N GLU A 27 -11.74 8.46 -13.66
CA GLU A 27 -12.20 7.47 -14.63
C GLU A 27 -11.03 6.69 -15.25
N ILE A 28 -9.88 7.36 -15.45
CA ILE A 28 -8.68 6.77 -16.04
C ILE A 28 -7.98 5.86 -15.03
N ILE A 29 -7.64 6.40 -13.85
CA ILE A 29 -6.91 5.74 -12.77
C ILE A 29 -7.46 6.20 -11.41
N PRO A 30 -8.53 5.54 -10.88
CA PRO A 30 -9.26 5.98 -9.69
C PRO A 30 -8.41 6.12 -8.43
N VAL A 31 -7.39 5.28 -8.25
CA VAL A 31 -6.48 5.32 -7.11
C VAL A 31 -5.09 5.78 -7.55
N ARG A 32 -4.62 6.84 -6.93
CA ARG A 32 -3.29 7.42 -7.09
C ARG A 32 -2.71 7.61 -5.70
N GLY A 33 -2.03 6.57 -5.21
CA GLY A 33 -1.68 6.43 -3.81
C GLY A 33 -0.20 6.53 -3.50
N LEU A 34 0.08 6.83 -2.23
CA LEU A 34 1.38 6.67 -1.58
C LEU A 34 1.20 5.85 -0.31
N ALA A 35 2.08 4.86 -0.09
CA ALA A 35 2.22 4.15 1.18
C ALA A 35 3.60 4.45 1.77
N ILE A 36 3.65 5.02 2.98
CA ILE A 36 4.89 5.45 3.63
C ILE A 36 4.79 5.31 5.15
N ALA A 37 5.93 5.17 5.83
CA ALA A 37 5.95 5.18 7.29
C ALA A 37 5.46 6.53 7.85
N ALA A 38 4.73 6.50 8.95
CA ALA A 38 4.37 7.70 9.69
C ALA A 38 5.65 8.43 10.17
N PRO A 39 5.67 9.76 10.16
CA PRO A 39 6.76 10.52 10.77
C PRO A 39 6.78 10.33 12.29
N LYS A 40 7.88 10.66 12.93
CA LYS A 40 7.90 10.91 14.37
C LYS A 40 7.30 12.30 14.67
N PRO A 41 6.91 12.61 15.93
CA PRO A 41 6.28 13.90 16.26
C PRO A 41 7.04 15.12 15.74
N ALA A 42 8.38 15.12 15.83
CA ALA A 42 9.22 16.20 15.32
C ALA A 42 9.18 16.38 13.78
N GLY A 43 8.77 15.34 13.03
CA GLY A 43 8.69 15.34 11.56
C GLY A 43 7.32 15.76 11.01
N ILE A 44 6.30 15.91 11.84
CA ILE A 44 4.91 16.14 11.42
C ILE A 44 4.77 17.36 10.50
N ASP A 45 5.29 18.51 10.89
CA ASP A 45 5.12 19.74 10.12
C ASP A 45 5.84 19.68 8.76
N ALA A 46 6.97 18.97 8.68
CA ALA A 46 7.66 18.72 7.41
C ALA A 46 6.84 17.77 6.51
N PHE A 47 6.20 16.77 7.10
CA PHE A 47 5.38 15.83 6.33
C PHE A 47 4.05 16.46 5.87
N VAL A 48 3.44 17.31 6.71
CA VAL A 48 2.26 18.12 6.32
C VAL A 48 2.59 18.97 5.09
N ARG A 49 3.74 19.69 5.09
CA ARG A 49 4.17 20.44 3.91
C ARG A 49 4.40 19.57 2.68
N PHE A 50 4.97 18.39 2.85
CA PHE A 50 5.17 17.45 1.75
C PHE A 50 3.84 17.01 1.12
N ILE A 51 2.80 16.74 1.92
CA ILE A 51 1.45 16.43 1.43
C ILE A 51 0.89 17.62 0.64
N ASP A 52 0.98 18.82 1.20
CA ASP A 52 0.43 20.06 0.63
C ASP A 52 1.15 20.49 -0.66
N GLU A 53 2.49 20.44 -0.67
CA GLU A 53 3.31 21.01 -1.74
C GLU A 53 3.68 20.01 -2.84
N GLU A 54 3.68 18.69 -2.55
CA GLU A 54 4.16 17.66 -3.48
C GLU A 54 3.06 16.68 -3.89
N LEU A 55 2.32 16.11 -2.94
CA LEU A 55 1.33 15.07 -3.24
C LEU A 55 0.04 15.65 -3.82
N ALA A 56 -0.52 16.67 -3.18
CA ALA A 56 -1.78 17.25 -3.60
C ALA A 56 -1.72 17.85 -5.02
N PRO A 57 -0.71 18.66 -5.40
CA PRO A 57 -0.58 19.18 -6.77
C PRO A 57 -0.34 18.09 -7.82
N ALA A 58 0.14 16.92 -7.42
CA ALA A 58 0.36 15.76 -8.29
C ALA A 58 -0.84 14.80 -8.33
N HIS A 59 -2.02 15.24 -7.88
CA HIS A 59 -3.27 14.49 -7.91
C HIS A 59 -3.29 13.17 -7.13
N PHE A 60 -2.44 13.02 -6.11
CA PHE A 60 -2.58 11.91 -5.18
C PHE A 60 -3.91 12.03 -4.43
N ASN A 61 -4.64 10.90 -4.30
CA ASN A 61 -5.93 10.86 -3.63
C ASN A 61 -6.01 9.78 -2.53
N LEU A 62 -4.92 9.03 -2.30
CA LEU A 62 -4.81 8.04 -1.24
C LEU A 62 -3.44 8.14 -0.56
N LEU A 63 -3.44 8.17 0.77
CA LEU A 63 -2.23 8.05 1.59
C LEU A 63 -2.42 6.93 2.61
N ILE A 64 -1.69 5.83 2.42
CA ILE A 64 -1.57 4.75 3.42
C ILE A 64 -0.39 5.11 4.31
N LEU A 65 -0.66 5.32 5.59
CA LEU A 65 0.33 5.71 6.57
C LEU A 65 0.64 4.54 7.51
N ARG A 66 1.82 3.93 7.37
CA ARG A 66 2.26 2.85 8.24
C ARG A 66 2.61 3.42 9.61
N VAL A 67 1.66 3.31 10.53
CA VAL A 67 1.77 3.81 11.89
C VAL A 67 2.40 2.77 12.80
N ASP A 68 2.01 1.50 12.62
CA ASP A 68 2.36 0.40 13.51
C ASP A 68 2.15 0.81 14.99
N TRP A 69 3.17 0.78 15.82
CA TRP A 69 3.07 1.13 17.25
C TRP A 69 3.42 2.61 17.55
N ASN A 70 3.62 3.41 16.51
CA ASN A 70 3.96 4.84 16.62
C ASN A 70 2.74 5.74 16.84
N PHE A 71 1.82 5.35 17.73
CA PHE A 71 0.68 6.15 18.17
C PHE A 71 0.50 6.00 19.67
N ALA A 72 -0.03 7.04 20.31
CA ALA A 72 -0.23 7.10 21.77
C ALA A 72 -1.51 6.35 22.18
N PHE A 73 -1.62 5.05 21.86
CA PHE A 73 -2.77 4.21 22.20
C PHE A 73 -3.15 4.33 23.66
N GLU A 74 -4.43 4.62 23.94
CA GLU A 74 -4.97 4.67 25.29
C GLU A 74 -5.47 3.30 25.76
N THR A 75 -6.01 2.50 24.83
CA THR A 75 -6.51 1.15 25.10
C THR A 75 -5.39 0.18 25.48
N HIS A 76 -4.24 0.28 24.81
CA HIS A 76 -3.06 -0.58 25.01
C HIS A 76 -1.77 0.26 25.09
N PRO A 77 -1.56 1.02 26.17
CA PRO A 77 -0.40 1.92 26.32
C PRO A 77 0.95 1.18 26.31
N GLU A 78 0.97 -0.11 26.67
CA GLU A 78 2.15 -0.97 26.64
C GLU A 78 2.66 -1.26 25.22
N LEU A 79 1.82 -1.09 24.21
CA LEU A 79 2.20 -1.32 22.82
C LEU A 79 2.87 -0.12 22.15
N ARG A 80 2.86 1.05 22.79
CA ARG A 80 3.40 2.29 22.21
C ARG A 80 4.90 2.22 21.95
N ASP A 81 5.32 2.73 20.82
CA ASP A 81 6.73 3.09 20.61
C ASP A 81 7.19 4.19 21.56
N PRO A 82 8.49 4.31 21.84
CA PRO A 82 9.02 5.54 22.44
C PRO A 82 8.70 6.76 21.59
N ASP A 83 8.25 7.86 22.20
CA ASP A 83 7.89 9.10 21.51
C ASP A 83 6.86 8.89 20.38
N PRO A 84 5.64 8.39 20.70
CA PRO A 84 4.62 8.11 19.71
C PRO A 84 3.87 9.38 19.29
N LEU A 85 3.22 9.34 18.13
CA LEU A 85 2.32 10.40 17.68
C LEU A 85 1.17 10.61 18.68
N SER A 86 0.92 11.84 19.05
CA SER A 86 -0.27 12.23 19.79
C SER A 86 -1.50 12.35 18.88
N LEU A 87 -2.69 12.36 19.47
CA LEU A 87 -3.93 12.66 18.73
C LEU A 87 -3.86 14.04 18.03
N ALA A 88 -3.18 15.03 18.65
CA ALA A 88 -3.00 16.34 18.04
C ALA A 88 -2.11 16.29 16.80
N ASP A 89 -1.09 15.44 16.77
CA ASP A 89 -0.23 15.21 15.60
C ASP A 89 -1.02 14.54 14.46
N VAL A 90 -1.77 13.49 14.79
CA VAL A 90 -2.66 12.82 13.83
C VAL A 90 -3.67 13.79 13.25
N LYS A 91 -4.24 14.69 14.06
CA LYS A 91 -5.21 15.68 13.59
C LYS A 91 -4.65 16.64 12.55
N LYS A 92 -3.36 17.00 12.62
CA LYS A 92 -2.69 17.80 11.56
C LYS A 92 -2.68 17.04 10.24
N LEU A 93 -2.38 15.73 10.25
CA LEU A 93 -2.36 14.88 9.07
C LEU A 93 -3.77 14.72 8.48
N VAL A 94 -4.77 14.46 9.32
CA VAL A 94 -6.18 14.37 8.91
C VAL A 94 -6.62 15.66 8.23
N ASN A 95 -6.28 16.81 8.82
CA ASN A 95 -6.72 18.12 8.29
C ASN A 95 -6.11 18.43 6.93
N VAL A 96 -4.81 18.21 6.72
CA VAL A 96 -4.17 18.46 5.42
C VAL A 96 -4.67 17.49 4.35
N CYS A 97 -4.81 16.21 4.66
CA CYS A 97 -5.35 15.23 3.73
C CYS A 97 -6.79 15.58 3.32
N ARG A 98 -7.65 15.93 4.29
CA ARG A 98 -9.03 16.34 4.05
C ARG A 98 -9.11 17.61 3.18
N ALA A 99 -8.26 18.60 3.43
CA ALA A 99 -8.22 19.85 2.65
C ALA A 99 -7.95 19.61 1.16
N HIS A 100 -7.25 18.51 0.82
CA HIS A 100 -6.90 18.16 -0.54
C HIS A 100 -7.68 16.95 -1.10
N GLY A 101 -8.68 16.44 -0.39
CA GLY A 101 -9.45 15.28 -0.82
C GLY A 101 -8.62 13.99 -0.87
N ILE A 102 -7.53 13.90 -0.09
CA ILE A 102 -6.69 12.72 0.03
C ILE A 102 -7.28 11.81 1.12
N ARG A 103 -7.66 10.58 0.76
CA ARG A 103 -8.09 9.56 1.70
C ARG A 103 -6.90 9.12 2.55
N LEU A 104 -6.94 9.34 3.86
CA LEU A 104 -5.86 8.94 4.76
C LEU A 104 -6.23 7.62 5.45
N VAL A 105 -5.40 6.59 5.24
CA VAL A 105 -5.63 5.23 5.74
C VAL A 105 -4.48 4.83 6.66
N PRO A 106 -4.72 4.59 7.95
CA PRO A 106 -3.71 4.07 8.85
C PRO A 106 -3.43 2.59 8.56
N GLN A 107 -2.18 2.18 8.75
CA GLN A 107 -1.74 0.80 8.69
C GLN A 107 -1.05 0.40 9.99
N ILE A 108 -1.46 -0.73 10.55
CA ILE A 108 -0.71 -1.51 11.54
C ILE A 108 -0.60 -2.91 10.97
N ASN A 109 0.61 -3.46 10.91
CA ASN A 109 0.80 -4.82 10.43
C ASN A 109 0.17 -5.84 11.38
N LEU A 110 -0.80 -6.59 10.89
CA LEU A 110 -1.49 -7.66 11.61
C LEU A 110 -1.14 -9.02 11.03
N LEU A 111 -1.34 -10.06 11.80
CA LEU A 111 -0.99 -11.45 11.55
C LEU A 111 0.52 -11.62 11.34
N GLY A 112 1.07 -11.29 10.18
CA GLY A 112 2.51 -11.26 9.90
C GLY A 112 3.24 -10.03 10.44
N HIS A 113 4.52 -9.94 10.14
CA HIS A 113 5.38 -8.81 10.55
C HIS A 113 5.35 -8.46 12.04
N GLN A 114 5.19 -9.47 12.92
CA GLN A 114 5.29 -9.27 14.36
C GLN A 114 6.75 -9.30 14.85
N SER A 115 7.69 -9.48 13.94
CA SER A 115 9.12 -9.30 14.14
C SER A 115 9.82 -8.90 12.84
N TRP A 116 11.04 -8.42 12.93
CA TRP A 116 11.93 -8.19 11.81
C TRP A 116 13.35 -8.56 12.21
N ALA A 117 13.90 -9.59 11.59
CA ALA A 117 15.20 -10.17 11.93
C ALA A 117 15.33 -10.39 13.45
N LYS A 118 16.19 -9.63 14.15
CA LYS A 118 16.44 -9.77 15.59
C LYS A 118 15.43 -9.06 16.49
N THR A 119 14.50 -8.30 15.93
CA THR A 119 13.59 -7.45 16.71
C THR A 119 12.18 -8.03 16.71
N THR A 120 11.68 -8.41 17.88
CA THR A 120 10.26 -8.72 18.10
C THR A 120 9.51 -7.40 18.36
N TYR A 121 8.41 -7.18 17.64
CA TYR A 121 7.62 -5.96 17.78
C TYR A 121 6.66 -6.01 18.98
N ALA A 122 6.04 -4.87 19.26
CA ALA A 122 5.34 -4.65 20.51
C ALA A 122 4.29 -5.72 20.83
N LEU A 123 3.46 -6.12 19.87
CA LEU A 123 2.40 -7.09 20.15
C LEU A 123 2.94 -8.41 20.71
N LEU A 124 3.91 -9.03 20.07
CA LEU A 124 4.48 -10.29 20.55
C LEU A 124 5.49 -10.10 21.69
N ARG A 125 6.03 -8.91 21.87
CA ARG A 125 6.89 -8.59 23.02
C ARG A 125 6.07 -8.50 24.31
N GLU A 126 4.92 -7.82 24.27
CA GLU A 126 4.03 -7.61 25.42
C GLU A 126 3.07 -8.81 25.64
N TYR A 127 2.67 -9.49 24.56
CA TYR A 127 1.78 -10.64 24.57
C TYR A 127 2.45 -11.89 23.93
N PRO A 128 3.53 -12.43 24.51
CA PRO A 128 4.27 -13.56 23.91
C PRO A 128 3.43 -14.84 23.79
N GLN A 129 2.32 -14.96 24.51
CA GLN A 129 1.37 -16.07 24.37
C GLN A 129 0.62 -16.08 23.03
N PHE A 130 0.63 -14.98 22.27
CA PHE A 130 0.04 -14.89 20.95
C PHE A 130 0.94 -15.47 19.85
N ASP A 131 2.22 -15.67 20.12
CA ASP A 131 3.21 -16.13 19.14
C ASP A 131 2.85 -17.48 18.54
N GLU A 132 2.78 -17.56 17.22
CA GLU A 132 2.51 -18.79 16.45
C GLU A 132 3.71 -19.78 16.54
N THR A 133 4.94 -19.25 16.71
CA THR A 133 6.20 -20.00 16.72
C THR A 133 7.08 -19.61 17.89
N PRO A 134 6.68 -19.91 19.14
CA PRO A 134 7.42 -19.47 20.33
C PRO A 134 8.82 -20.10 20.48
N SER A 135 9.10 -21.23 19.80
CA SER A 135 10.43 -21.86 19.76
C SER A 135 11.44 -21.09 18.91
N ILE A 136 10.98 -20.34 17.91
CA ILE A 136 11.83 -19.52 17.05
C ILE A 136 12.19 -18.23 17.80
N LYS A 137 13.46 -18.12 18.20
CA LYS A 137 13.96 -16.99 18.98
C LYS A 137 14.64 -15.97 18.06
N THR A 138 14.10 -14.75 17.98
CA THR A 138 14.63 -13.69 17.11
C THR A 138 16.05 -13.27 17.48
N GLU A 139 16.43 -13.32 18.76
CA GLU A 139 17.78 -13.02 19.25
C GLU A 139 18.86 -13.98 18.73
N ASN A 140 18.49 -15.21 18.35
CA ASN A 140 19.41 -16.21 17.84
C ASN A 140 19.81 -16.00 16.37
N TYR A 141 19.21 -15.05 15.69
CA TYR A 141 19.52 -14.77 14.29
C TYR A 141 20.88 -14.12 14.12
N SER A 142 21.74 -14.77 13.35
CA SER A 142 23.12 -14.31 13.10
C SER A 142 23.30 -13.53 11.82
N GLY A 143 22.23 -13.11 11.20
CA GLY A 143 22.26 -12.39 9.92
C GLY A 143 20.94 -12.37 9.20
N TRP A 144 20.96 -11.92 7.96
CA TRP A 144 19.85 -11.89 7.05
C TRP A 144 20.08 -12.89 5.90
N PRO A 145 19.11 -13.73 5.51
CA PRO A 145 17.88 -14.02 6.25
C PRO A 145 18.12 -14.85 7.51
N ASN A 146 17.05 -15.14 8.28
CA ASN A 146 17.08 -16.02 9.45
C ASN A 146 17.61 -17.42 9.11
N PRO A 147 18.03 -18.26 10.10
CA PRO A 147 18.51 -19.61 9.83
C PRO A 147 17.54 -20.51 9.05
N ASP A 148 16.23 -20.28 9.20
CA ASP A 148 15.19 -20.97 8.44
C ASP A 148 14.82 -20.25 7.12
N GLY A 149 15.53 -19.18 6.75
CA GLY A 149 15.29 -18.37 5.57
C GLY A 149 14.18 -17.33 5.73
N LEU A 150 13.45 -17.29 6.83
CA LEU A 150 12.31 -16.41 7.08
C LEU A 150 12.66 -15.39 8.17
N TYR A 151 12.01 -14.22 8.18
CA TYR A 151 12.39 -13.11 9.06
C TYR A 151 11.25 -12.45 9.82
N CYS A 152 10.01 -12.80 9.51
CA CYS A 152 8.82 -12.25 10.17
C CYS A 152 8.10 -13.33 10.96
N LYS A 153 7.72 -13.01 12.19
CA LYS A 153 6.83 -13.84 13.01
C LYS A 153 5.38 -13.47 12.79
N SER A 154 4.48 -14.38 13.12
CA SER A 154 3.04 -14.14 13.11
C SER A 154 2.45 -14.38 14.49
N TYR A 155 1.34 -13.74 14.80
CA TYR A 155 0.51 -14.18 15.91
C TYR A 155 -0.40 -15.34 15.51
N CYS A 156 -0.83 -16.14 16.49
CA CYS A 156 -1.80 -17.22 16.30
C CYS A 156 -3.20 -16.62 16.10
N PRO A 157 -3.81 -16.76 14.90
CA PRO A 157 -5.16 -16.20 14.63
C PRO A 157 -6.27 -16.89 15.42
N LEU A 158 -6.00 -18.06 16.01
CA LEU A 158 -6.96 -18.80 16.83
C LEU A 158 -6.74 -18.62 18.34
N HIS A 159 -5.88 -17.68 18.76
CA HIS A 159 -5.73 -17.38 20.18
C HIS A 159 -6.99 -16.65 20.69
N PRO A 160 -7.64 -17.10 21.78
CA PRO A 160 -8.94 -16.56 22.22
C PRO A 160 -8.91 -15.07 22.57
N ASP A 161 -7.75 -14.52 22.98
CA ASP A 161 -7.61 -13.14 23.44
C ASP A 161 -6.97 -12.23 22.40
N VAL A 162 -6.41 -12.74 21.28
CA VAL A 162 -5.66 -11.90 20.36
C VAL A 162 -6.54 -10.83 19.71
N HIS A 163 -7.73 -11.20 19.30
CA HIS A 163 -8.65 -10.28 18.62
C HIS A 163 -9.20 -9.19 19.53
N ARG A 164 -9.29 -9.42 20.83
CA ARG A 164 -9.65 -8.36 21.77
C ARG A 164 -8.62 -7.23 21.73
N VAL A 165 -7.33 -7.56 21.78
CA VAL A 165 -6.25 -6.57 21.70
C VAL A 165 -6.18 -5.94 20.31
N VAL A 166 -6.26 -6.77 19.25
CA VAL A 166 -6.19 -6.29 17.86
C VAL A 166 -7.34 -5.34 17.53
N PHE A 167 -8.58 -5.68 17.91
CA PHE A 167 -9.74 -4.83 17.63
C PHE A 167 -9.72 -3.53 18.42
N ASP A 168 -9.27 -3.55 19.67
CA ASP A 168 -9.13 -2.33 20.48
C ASP A 168 -8.17 -1.34 19.80
N VAL A 169 -6.99 -1.79 19.31
CA VAL A 169 -6.03 -0.90 18.64
C VAL A 169 -6.51 -0.49 17.24
N VAL A 170 -7.17 -1.38 16.49
CA VAL A 170 -7.74 -1.06 15.16
C VAL A 170 -8.84 0.00 15.28
N ASP A 171 -9.72 -0.15 16.24
CA ASP A 171 -10.79 0.82 16.46
C ASP A 171 -10.24 2.18 16.88
N GLU A 172 -9.32 2.20 17.83
CA GLU A 172 -8.73 3.44 18.33
C GLU A 172 -7.98 4.20 17.24
N ILE A 173 -7.16 3.50 16.43
CA ILE A 173 -6.41 4.17 15.36
C ILE A 173 -7.34 4.68 14.26
N CYS A 174 -8.36 3.91 13.87
CA CYS A 174 -9.33 4.34 12.87
C CYS A 174 -10.14 5.56 13.35
N ASP A 175 -10.54 5.59 14.61
CA ASP A 175 -11.25 6.73 15.21
C ASP A 175 -10.34 7.97 15.26
N ALA A 176 -9.08 7.82 15.66
CA ALA A 176 -8.10 8.91 15.69
C ALA A 176 -7.84 9.50 14.30
N PHE A 177 -7.78 8.67 13.26
CA PHE A 177 -7.58 9.07 11.88
C PHE A 177 -8.85 9.52 11.16
N GLU A 178 -10.02 9.40 11.80
CA GLU A 178 -11.33 9.73 11.23
C GLU A 178 -11.55 9.09 9.85
N THR A 179 -11.14 7.82 9.72
CA THR A 179 -11.03 7.12 8.44
C THR A 179 -12.16 6.13 8.21
N ASP A 180 -12.48 5.92 6.94
CA ASP A 180 -13.42 4.90 6.44
C ASP A 180 -12.71 3.64 5.93
N ALA A 181 -11.38 3.51 6.13
CA ALA A 181 -10.61 2.33 5.73
C ALA A 181 -9.45 2.06 6.70
N TYR A 182 -9.02 0.83 6.71
CA TYR A 182 -7.87 0.38 7.48
C TYR A 182 -7.02 -0.59 6.65
N HIS A 183 -5.70 -0.43 6.69
CA HIS A 183 -4.76 -1.36 6.05
C HIS A 183 -4.15 -2.29 7.08
N ALA A 184 -4.47 -3.58 7.01
CA ALA A 184 -4.03 -4.55 8.01
C ALA A 184 -2.63 -5.13 7.75
N GLY A 185 -1.93 -4.71 6.70
CA GLY A 185 -0.69 -5.37 6.28
C GLY A 185 -0.97 -6.77 5.77
N MET A 186 -0.73 -7.79 6.60
CA MET A 186 -0.94 -9.22 6.31
C MET A 186 -0.03 -9.78 5.20
N ASP A 187 1.04 -9.06 4.87
CA ASP A 187 2.10 -9.52 3.99
C ASP A 187 3.07 -10.46 4.73
N GLU A 188 3.78 -11.26 3.93
CA GLU A 188 4.88 -12.12 4.39
C GLU A 188 4.50 -13.00 5.61
N VAL A 189 3.26 -13.49 5.64
CA VAL A 189 2.79 -14.45 6.65
C VAL A 189 3.36 -15.82 6.34
N PHE A 190 4.59 -16.05 6.80
CA PHE A 190 5.32 -17.31 6.60
C PHE A 190 4.91 -18.38 7.58
N TYR A 191 4.77 -17.99 8.86
CA TYR A 191 4.39 -18.89 9.95
C TYR A 191 2.89 -18.79 10.21
N ILE A 192 2.16 -19.82 9.82
CA ILE A 192 0.73 -20.01 10.10
C ILE A 192 0.40 -21.49 10.03
N GLY A 193 -0.38 -22.01 10.96
CA GLY A 193 -0.72 -23.43 11.03
C GLY A 193 0.49 -24.29 11.40
N GLU A 194 1.42 -23.75 12.18
CA GLU A 194 2.66 -24.40 12.52
C GLU A 194 2.46 -25.50 13.58
N LYS A 195 3.30 -26.57 13.51
CA LYS A 195 3.13 -27.76 14.34
C LYS A 195 3.22 -27.49 15.83
N GLU A 196 3.96 -26.50 16.24
CA GLU A 196 4.14 -26.11 17.64
C GLU A 196 2.98 -25.29 18.20
N CYS A 197 2.15 -24.68 17.34
CA CYS A 197 0.98 -23.93 17.79
C CYS A 197 -0.13 -24.90 18.20
N PRO A 198 -0.55 -24.94 19.48
CA PRO A 198 -1.55 -25.89 19.94
C PRO A 198 -2.95 -25.67 19.35
N ARG A 199 -3.20 -24.52 18.72
CA ARG A 199 -4.49 -24.14 18.15
C ARG A 199 -4.53 -24.26 16.64
N CYS A 200 -3.43 -23.90 15.96
CA CYS A 200 -3.34 -23.88 14.51
C CYS A 200 -2.79 -25.18 13.92
N SER A 201 -2.09 -26.01 14.71
CA SER A 201 -1.47 -27.24 14.24
C SER A 201 -2.47 -28.15 13.52
N GLY A 202 -2.11 -28.58 12.31
CA GLY A 202 -2.94 -29.46 11.48
C GLY A 202 -4.13 -28.78 10.80
N ARG A 203 -4.31 -27.49 10.97
CA ARG A 203 -5.31 -26.69 10.23
C ARG A 203 -4.81 -26.32 8.84
N ASP A 204 -5.74 -26.16 7.92
CA ASP A 204 -5.42 -25.66 6.58
C ASP A 204 -4.97 -24.19 6.64
N LYS A 205 -3.80 -23.90 6.08
CA LYS A 205 -3.19 -22.56 6.14
C LYS A 205 -3.98 -21.51 5.38
N ALA A 206 -4.64 -21.90 4.28
CA ALA A 206 -5.50 -20.99 3.53
C ALA A 206 -6.79 -20.67 4.30
N GLU A 207 -7.38 -21.66 4.97
CA GLU A 207 -8.56 -21.44 5.84
C GLU A 207 -8.22 -20.53 7.03
N LEU A 208 -7.04 -20.72 7.65
CA LEU A 208 -6.58 -19.85 8.74
C LEU A 208 -6.40 -18.41 8.26
N PHE A 209 -5.72 -18.22 7.13
CA PHE A 209 -5.49 -16.88 6.56
C PHE A 209 -6.83 -16.23 6.14
N ALA A 210 -7.68 -16.94 5.42
CA ALA A 210 -8.99 -16.44 5.00
C ALA A 210 -9.92 -16.14 6.19
N GLY A 211 -9.83 -16.95 7.24
CA GLY A 211 -10.56 -16.75 8.49
C GLY A 211 -10.18 -15.43 9.16
N GLU A 212 -8.89 -15.15 9.24
CA GLU A 212 -8.37 -13.88 9.81
C GLU A 212 -8.80 -12.67 8.98
N VAL A 213 -8.63 -12.72 7.64
CA VAL A 213 -9.10 -11.66 6.73
C VAL A 213 -10.60 -11.40 6.91
N THR A 214 -11.40 -12.48 6.96
CA THR A 214 -12.85 -12.38 7.09
C THR A 214 -13.26 -11.76 8.43
N LEU A 215 -12.57 -12.11 9.50
CA LEU A 215 -12.86 -11.64 10.84
C LEU A 215 -12.53 -10.14 10.98
N LEU A 216 -11.37 -9.72 10.50
CA LEU A 216 -10.97 -8.29 10.44
C LEU A 216 -11.94 -7.48 9.57
N ARG A 217 -12.27 -7.98 8.37
CA ARG A 217 -13.22 -7.31 7.47
C ARG A 217 -14.60 -7.16 8.12
N ASN A 218 -15.11 -8.18 8.79
CA ASN A 218 -16.43 -8.11 9.42
C ASN A 218 -16.45 -7.10 10.58
N HIS A 219 -15.41 -7.10 11.41
CA HIS A 219 -15.25 -6.10 12.47
C HIS A 219 -15.23 -4.66 11.93
N LEU A 220 -14.45 -4.39 10.90
CA LEU A 220 -14.37 -3.07 10.26
C LEU A 220 -15.72 -2.67 9.63
N ALA A 221 -16.42 -3.62 9.02
CA ALA A 221 -17.71 -3.37 8.36
C ALA A 221 -18.82 -2.95 9.35
N GLU A 222 -18.72 -3.29 10.63
CA GLU A 222 -19.66 -2.82 11.66
C GLU A 222 -19.66 -1.29 11.79
N LYS A 223 -18.53 -0.65 11.46
CA LYS A 223 -18.35 0.80 11.43
C LYS A 223 -18.25 1.37 10.01
N ASN A 224 -18.68 0.61 8.99
CA ASN A 224 -18.61 0.98 7.56
C ASN A 224 -17.18 1.32 7.10
N ARG A 225 -16.18 0.57 7.57
CA ARG A 225 -14.78 0.71 7.19
C ARG A 225 -14.37 -0.39 6.23
N GLU A 226 -13.61 -0.03 5.21
CA GLU A 226 -13.02 -0.96 4.24
C GLU A 226 -11.75 -1.61 4.80
N LEU A 227 -11.55 -2.89 4.52
CA LEU A 227 -10.29 -3.58 4.78
C LEU A 227 -9.40 -3.55 3.55
N MET A 228 -8.15 -3.10 3.72
CA MET A 228 -7.07 -3.20 2.73
C MET A 228 -5.98 -4.15 3.25
N ILE A 229 -5.41 -4.98 2.36
CA ILE A 229 -4.29 -5.89 2.67
C ILE A 229 -3.27 -5.94 1.53
N TRP A 230 -2.04 -6.37 1.82
CA TRP A 230 -1.07 -6.74 0.79
C TRP A 230 -1.46 -8.06 0.13
N GLY A 231 -1.17 -8.21 -1.17
CA GLY A 231 -1.66 -9.30 -2.02
C GLY A 231 -0.82 -10.57 -2.03
N ASP A 232 0.44 -10.52 -1.62
CA ASP A 232 1.45 -11.56 -1.81
C ASP A 232 1.02 -12.95 -1.30
N ARG A 233 0.32 -13.03 -0.16
CA ARG A 233 -0.13 -14.33 0.38
C ARG A 233 -1.28 -14.96 -0.39
N LEU A 234 -1.87 -14.25 -1.36
CA LEU A 234 -2.95 -14.72 -2.23
C LEU A 234 -2.47 -15.16 -3.62
N LEU A 235 -1.16 -15.10 -3.88
CA LEU A 235 -0.51 -15.53 -5.12
C LEU A 235 0.22 -16.87 -4.91
N ASP A 236 0.08 -17.80 -5.86
CA ASP A 236 0.84 -19.05 -5.85
C ASP A 236 2.25 -18.82 -6.40
N GLY A 237 3.26 -18.87 -5.52
CA GLY A 237 4.66 -18.67 -5.89
C GLY A 237 5.19 -19.69 -6.88
N LYS A 238 4.70 -20.92 -6.85
CA LYS A 238 5.11 -21.98 -7.79
C LYS A 238 4.58 -21.74 -9.20
N THR A 239 3.34 -21.29 -9.31
CA THR A 239 2.69 -21.01 -10.59
C THR A 239 3.20 -19.70 -11.21
N THR A 240 3.37 -18.65 -10.41
CA THR A 240 3.79 -17.33 -10.87
C THR A 240 5.29 -17.23 -11.12
N GLY A 241 6.09 -18.06 -10.44
CA GLY A 241 7.55 -17.96 -10.44
C GLY A 241 8.09 -16.77 -9.64
N LEU A 242 7.23 -16.08 -8.90
CA LEU A 242 7.62 -15.03 -7.96
C LEU A 242 8.36 -15.62 -6.76
N GLY A 243 9.24 -14.83 -6.15
CA GLY A 243 9.99 -15.25 -4.96
C GLY A 243 9.11 -15.42 -3.72
N GLU A 244 9.65 -16.05 -2.69
CA GLU A 244 8.95 -16.36 -1.44
C GLU A 244 8.40 -15.12 -0.71
N TRP A 245 9.03 -13.97 -0.95
CA TRP A 245 8.57 -12.69 -0.42
C TRP A 245 7.30 -12.22 -1.13
N GLU A 246 7.29 -12.22 -2.46
CA GLU A 246 6.23 -11.68 -3.31
C GLU A 246 5.08 -12.65 -3.57
N ALA A 247 5.15 -13.90 -3.10
CA ALA A 247 4.10 -14.90 -3.29
C ALA A 247 4.16 -16.01 -2.24
N SER A 248 3.06 -16.73 -2.06
CA SER A 248 2.91 -17.81 -1.11
C SER A 248 3.56 -19.11 -1.59
N TYR A 249 4.44 -19.66 -0.75
CA TYR A 249 4.96 -21.04 -0.88
C TYR A 249 4.42 -21.97 0.23
N ASN A 250 3.67 -21.41 1.18
CA ASN A 250 3.07 -22.14 2.31
C ASN A 250 1.60 -22.48 2.12
N SER A 251 1.07 -22.39 0.87
CA SER A 251 -0.28 -22.73 0.47
C SER A 251 -1.41 -21.79 0.93
N THR A 252 -1.10 -20.61 1.45
CA THR A 252 -2.10 -19.59 1.79
C THR A 252 -2.78 -19.01 0.55
N TYR A 253 -2.16 -19.11 -0.65
CA TYR A 253 -2.69 -18.54 -1.90
C TYR A 253 -4.11 -18.98 -2.24
N ARG A 254 -4.54 -20.18 -1.78
CA ARG A 254 -5.91 -20.66 -1.99
C ARG A 254 -6.98 -19.82 -1.27
N ALA A 255 -6.56 -19.00 -0.30
CA ALA A 255 -7.44 -18.09 0.41
C ALA A 255 -8.10 -17.04 -0.51
N ILE A 256 -7.53 -16.77 -1.69
CA ILE A 256 -8.09 -15.81 -2.66
C ILE A 256 -9.56 -16.11 -3.03
N ASP A 257 -9.94 -17.38 -3.05
CA ASP A 257 -11.32 -17.80 -3.34
C ASP A 257 -12.20 -17.89 -2.08
N MET A 258 -11.63 -17.73 -0.89
CA MET A 258 -12.30 -17.86 0.41
C MET A 258 -12.60 -16.52 1.08
N ILE A 259 -11.81 -15.48 0.80
CA ILE A 259 -11.97 -14.15 1.41
C ILE A 259 -13.15 -13.37 0.82
N PRO A 260 -13.76 -12.46 1.59
CA PRO A 260 -14.78 -11.53 1.10
C PRO A 260 -14.28 -10.70 -0.09
N LYS A 261 -15.16 -10.47 -1.09
CA LYS A 261 -14.77 -9.83 -2.34
C LYS A 261 -14.72 -8.29 -2.28
N ASP A 262 -15.11 -7.71 -1.19
CA ASP A 262 -15.00 -6.28 -0.89
C ASP A 262 -13.71 -5.91 -0.14
N VAL A 263 -12.79 -6.85 0.07
CA VAL A 263 -11.43 -6.57 0.54
C VAL A 263 -10.61 -5.93 -0.58
N PHE A 264 -9.91 -4.84 -0.29
CA PHE A 264 -9.05 -4.15 -1.25
C PHE A 264 -7.63 -4.73 -1.21
N ILE A 265 -7.11 -5.10 -2.37
CA ILE A 265 -5.79 -5.72 -2.50
C ILE A 265 -4.76 -4.67 -2.96
N CYS A 266 -3.67 -4.55 -2.19
CA CYS A 266 -2.48 -3.81 -2.55
C CYS A 266 -1.43 -4.81 -3.07
N ASP A 267 -1.29 -4.90 -4.39
CA ASP A 267 -0.49 -5.92 -5.08
C ASP A 267 0.92 -5.40 -5.37
N TRP A 268 1.90 -5.81 -4.56
CA TRP A 268 3.24 -5.24 -4.60
C TRP A 268 4.26 -6.08 -5.35
N HIS A 269 4.87 -5.46 -6.36
CA HIS A 269 5.98 -6.01 -7.14
C HIS A 269 6.95 -4.90 -7.51
N TYR A 270 8.26 -5.12 -7.31
CA TYR A 270 9.24 -4.03 -7.34
C TYR A 270 10.22 -4.09 -8.50
N GLU A 271 10.49 -5.29 -9.02
CA GLU A 271 11.50 -5.48 -10.05
C GLU A 271 10.92 -5.50 -11.47
N ARG A 272 9.62 -5.79 -11.60
CA ARG A 272 8.86 -5.85 -12.86
C ARG A 272 7.43 -5.38 -12.66
N ALA A 273 6.79 -4.95 -13.74
CA ALA A 273 5.34 -4.82 -13.80
C ALA A 273 4.75 -6.20 -14.14
N ASP A 274 4.34 -6.94 -13.10
CA ASP A 274 3.74 -8.26 -13.24
C ASP A 274 2.23 -8.15 -13.52
N LEU A 275 1.63 -9.18 -14.15
CA LEU A 275 0.21 -9.18 -14.54
C LEU A 275 -0.73 -9.63 -13.41
N THR A 276 -0.28 -9.61 -12.18
CA THR A 276 -1.00 -10.11 -11.00
C THR A 276 -2.21 -9.27 -10.64
N GLY A 277 -2.19 -7.96 -10.90
CA GLY A 277 -3.35 -7.09 -10.75
C GLY A 277 -4.57 -7.56 -11.57
N VAL A 278 -4.35 -8.05 -12.80
CA VAL A 278 -5.42 -8.63 -13.63
C VAL A 278 -5.98 -9.92 -13.02
N TYR A 279 -5.11 -10.75 -12.42
CA TYR A 279 -5.54 -11.95 -11.72
C TYR A 279 -6.48 -11.63 -10.55
N PHE A 280 -6.15 -10.66 -9.69
CA PHE A 280 -7.02 -10.22 -8.61
C PHE A 280 -8.35 -9.67 -9.12
N ALA A 281 -8.33 -8.83 -10.14
CA ALA A 281 -9.54 -8.25 -10.73
C ALA A 281 -10.47 -9.34 -11.31
N THR A 282 -9.92 -10.38 -11.95
CA THR A 282 -10.71 -11.51 -12.48
C THR A 282 -11.26 -12.43 -11.39
N LYS A 283 -10.70 -12.38 -10.17
CA LYS A 283 -11.23 -13.02 -8.96
C LYS A 283 -12.32 -12.17 -8.28
N GLY A 284 -12.64 -10.98 -8.81
CA GLY A 284 -13.64 -10.06 -8.28
C GLY A 284 -13.16 -9.26 -7.06
N LEU A 285 -11.85 -9.08 -6.92
CA LEU A 285 -11.21 -8.29 -5.87
C LEU A 285 -10.76 -6.93 -6.43
N SER A 286 -11.06 -5.85 -5.72
CA SER A 286 -10.50 -4.53 -6.04
C SER A 286 -9.01 -4.53 -5.78
N VAL A 287 -8.21 -4.01 -6.73
CA VAL A 287 -6.75 -4.07 -6.67
C VAL A 287 -6.10 -2.78 -7.16
N ALA A 288 -5.04 -2.34 -6.47
CA ALA A 288 -4.07 -1.38 -6.98
C ALA A 288 -2.69 -2.02 -7.04
N GLU A 289 -1.96 -1.79 -8.12
CA GLU A 289 -0.56 -2.19 -8.21
C GLU A 289 0.32 -1.30 -7.34
N CYS A 290 1.33 -1.88 -6.71
CA CYS A 290 2.19 -1.19 -5.75
C CYS A 290 3.66 -1.33 -6.15
N GLY A 291 4.26 -0.22 -6.57
CA GLY A 291 5.67 -0.18 -6.96
C GLY A 291 6.56 0.45 -5.90
N TYR A 292 7.88 0.37 -6.13
CA TYR A 292 8.90 0.90 -5.24
C TYR A 292 10.02 1.53 -6.07
N ARG A 293 11.19 1.64 -5.57
CA ARG A 293 12.43 2.34 -5.95
C ARG A 293 12.88 2.30 -7.43
N ARG A 294 12.17 1.66 -8.34
CA ARG A 294 12.51 1.59 -9.77
C ARG A 294 11.57 2.50 -10.57
N PRO A 295 12.05 3.65 -11.04
CA PRO A 295 11.21 4.61 -11.76
C PRO A 295 10.51 4.00 -12.97
N ASP A 296 11.25 3.25 -13.81
CA ASP A 296 10.71 2.67 -15.03
C ASP A 296 9.61 1.62 -14.74
N THR A 297 9.83 0.77 -13.72
CA THR A 297 8.83 -0.22 -13.29
C THR A 297 7.57 0.47 -12.74
N ALA A 298 7.73 1.52 -11.93
CA ALA A 298 6.62 2.27 -11.36
C ALA A 298 5.76 2.95 -12.43
N VAL A 299 6.40 3.56 -13.43
CA VAL A 299 5.69 4.18 -14.57
C VAL A 299 5.00 3.12 -15.41
N GLN A 300 5.67 1.99 -15.69
CA GLN A 300 5.09 0.88 -16.44
C GLN A 300 3.84 0.30 -15.75
N GLN A 301 3.85 0.15 -14.42
CA GLN A 301 2.68 -0.30 -13.65
C GLN A 301 1.50 0.67 -13.77
N ILE A 302 1.75 1.98 -13.77
CA ILE A 302 0.71 3.01 -14.01
C ILE A 302 0.11 2.86 -15.42
N GLU A 303 0.96 2.78 -16.44
CA GLU A 303 0.55 2.64 -17.84
C GLU A 303 -0.20 1.33 -18.07
N ASP A 304 0.28 0.23 -17.50
CA ASP A 304 -0.37 -1.08 -17.59
C ASP A 304 -1.74 -1.08 -16.91
N MET A 305 -1.88 -0.47 -15.74
CA MET A 305 -3.17 -0.35 -15.07
C MET A 305 -4.19 0.44 -15.93
N ILE A 306 -3.78 1.55 -16.53
CA ILE A 306 -4.62 2.34 -17.43
C ILE A 306 -5.02 1.50 -18.66
N ARG A 307 -4.06 0.81 -19.26
CA ARG A 307 -4.29 -0.07 -20.42
C ARG A 307 -5.23 -1.23 -20.09
N PHE A 308 -5.02 -1.91 -18.96
CA PHE A 308 -5.87 -3.03 -18.53
C PHE A 308 -7.30 -2.59 -18.30
N ARG A 309 -7.50 -1.44 -17.64
CA ARG A 309 -8.83 -0.84 -17.46
C ARG A 309 -9.52 -0.59 -18.81
N ALA A 310 -8.82 0.04 -19.75
CA ALA A 310 -9.35 0.39 -21.06
C ALA A 310 -9.69 -0.84 -21.93
N GLN A 311 -8.98 -1.95 -21.75
CA GLN A 311 -9.14 -3.18 -22.55
C GLN A 311 -10.05 -4.23 -21.88
N SER A 312 -10.45 -4.00 -20.64
CA SER A 312 -11.29 -4.93 -19.88
C SER A 312 -12.79 -4.68 -20.09
N THR A 313 -13.61 -5.66 -19.75
CA THR A 313 -15.05 -5.43 -19.60
C THR A 313 -15.32 -4.41 -18.48
N PRO A 314 -16.45 -3.68 -18.48
CA PRO A 314 -16.77 -2.75 -17.40
C PRO A 314 -16.73 -3.39 -16.00
N ALA A 315 -17.14 -4.64 -15.88
CA ALA A 315 -17.11 -5.38 -14.61
C ALA A 315 -15.67 -5.61 -14.12
N THR A 316 -14.76 -6.08 -14.98
CA THR A 316 -13.36 -6.28 -14.61
C THR A 316 -12.64 -4.93 -14.39
N ALA A 317 -12.89 -3.94 -15.26
CA ALA A 317 -12.32 -2.60 -15.12
C ALA A 317 -12.69 -1.94 -13.77
N ALA A 318 -13.88 -2.21 -13.24
CA ALA A 318 -14.31 -1.71 -11.95
C ALA A 318 -13.45 -2.20 -10.78
N HIS A 319 -12.77 -3.32 -10.92
CA HIS A 319 -11.86 -3.89 -9.92
C HIS A 319 -10.41 -3.40 -10.05
N LEU A 320 -9.98 -2.99 -11.24
CA LEU A 320 -8.65 -2.43 -11.49
C LEU A 320 -8.64 -0.96 -11.03
N LYS A 321 -8.13 -0.68 -9.83
CA LYS A 321 -8.31 0.63 -9.18
C LYS A 321 -7.21 1.63 -9.51
N GLY A 322 -5.97 1.21 -9.64
CA GLY A 322 -4.90 2.16 -9.91
C GLY A 322 -3.55 1.74 -9.35
N TYR A 323 -2.82 2.74 -8.85
CA TYR A 323 -1.43 2.56 -8.44
C TYR A 323 -1.15 3.23 -7.09
N ILE A 324 -0.35 2.56 -6.27
CA ILE A 324 0.14 3.05 -4.98
C ILE A 324 1.66 2.95 -4.97
N HIS A 325 2.36 4.08 -4.84
CA HIS A 325 3.80 4.05 -4.67
C HIS A 325 4.16 3.71 -3.22
N THR A 326 5.11 2.81 -2.99
CA THR A 326 5.52 2.41 -1.64
C THR A 326 6.89 2.99 -1.28
N ILE A 327 7.04 3.46 -0.05
CA ILE A 327 8.31 3.91 0.53
C ILE A 327 8.57 3.14 1.82
N TRP A 328 9.59 2.31 1.83
CA TRP A 328 9.92 1.46 2.97
C TRP A 328 10.97 2.06 3.92
N SER A 329 11.66 3.12 3.49
CA SER A 329 12.54 3.89 4.37
C SER A 329 11.74 4.72 5.38
N GLY A 330 12.38 5.12 6.49
CA GLY A 330 11.75 6.01 7.47
C GLY A 330 11.46 7.38 6.87
N ASN A 331 10.34 8.00 7.31
CA ASN A 331 9.78 9.23 6.76
C ASN A 331 10.80 10.39 6.67
N GLU A 332 11.45 10.75 7.77
CA GLU A 332 12.38 11.88 7.81
C GLU A 332 13.58 11.67 6.88
N GLY A 333 14.08 10.42 6.84
CA GLY A 333 15.18 10.04 5.96
C GLY A 333 14.80 10.11 4.49
N PHE A 334 13.58 9.72 4.17
CA PHE A 334 13.02 9.82 2.83
C PHE A 334 12.84 11.29 2.42
N LEU A 335 12.18 12.12 3.23
CA LEU A 335 11.95 13.52 2.91
C LEU A 335 13.26 14.28 2.65
N LYS A 336 14.27 14.06 3.49
CA LYS A 336 15.60 14.62 3.27
C LYS A 336 16.17 14.23 1.92
N GLY A 337 16.08 12.95 1.54
CA GLY A 337 16.53 12.43 0.24
C GLY A 337 15.73 13.02 -0.93
N TYR A 338 14.40 13.10 -0.77
CA TYR A 338 13.50 13.64 -1.78
C TYR A 338 13.80 15.09 -2.13
N TYR A 339 13.92 15.96 -1.13
CA TYR A 339 14.23 17.38 -1.37
C TYR A 339 15.66 17.58 -1.88
N ALA A 340 16.63 16.77 -1.46
CA ALA A 340 17.98 16.82 -2.01
C ALA A 340 18.01 16.47 -3.52
N VAL A 341 17.25 15.47 -3.95
CA VAL A 341 17.10 15.11 -5.37
C VAL A 341 16.39 16.24 -6.13
N LYS A 342 15.31 16.79 -5.56
CA LYS A 342 14.55 17.91 -6.17
C LYS A 342 15.44 19.15 -6.38
N GLU A 343 16.28 19.51 -5.41
CA GLU A 343 17.21 20.64 -5.51
C GLU A 343 18.36 20.42 -6.51
N ALA A 344 18.72 19.15 -6.76
CA ALA A 344 19.75 18.79 -7.72
C ALA A 344 19.25 18.79 -9.18
N GLU A 345 17.95 18.81 -9.41
CA GLU A 345 17.37 18.86 -10.75
C GLU A 345 17.77 20.15 -11.47
N GLY A 346 18.25 19.99 -12.71
CA GLY A 346 18.75 21.13 -13.51
C GLY A 346 20.19 21.55 -13.20
N LYS A 347 20.86 20.90 -12.23
CA LYS A 347 22.28 21.12 -11.96
C LYS A 347 23.13 20.05 -12.66
N PRO A 348 24.32 20.38 -13.20
CA PRO A 348 25.22 19.37 -13.76
C PRO A 348 25.60 18.36 -12.68
N ALA A 349 25.61 17.06 -13.04
CA ALA A 349 25.99 15.99 -12.13
C ALA A 349 27.39 16.25 -11.56
N PRO A 350 27.63 16.06 -10.25
CA PRO A 350 28.97 16.18 -9.68
C PRO A 350 29.90 15.16 -10.34
N ALA A 351 31.11 15.61 -10.69
CA ALA A 351 32.11 14.84 -11.43
C ALA A 351 32.63 13.59 -10.70
N ASP A 352 32.36 13.45 -9.39
CA ASP A 352 32.92 12.42 -8.54
C ASP A 352 31.81 11.53 -7.93
N GLY A 353 31.45 10.46 -8.66
CA GLY A 353 30.45 9.44 -8.24
C GLY A 353 30.89 8.50 -7.10
N ASN A 354 31.92 8.81 -6.33
CA ASN A 354 32.63 7.84 -5.48
C ASN A 354 32.56 8.13 -3.96
N GLY A 355 31.41 8.53 -3.40
CA GLY A 355 31.32 8.82 -1.96
C GLY A 355 30.00 8.47 -1.26
N GLN A 356 28.98 8.02 -1.99
CA GLN A 356 27.68 7.76 -1.36
C GLN A 356 27.64 6.40 -0.68
N SER A 357 27.21 6.38 0.60
CA SER A 357 26.93 5.15 1.35
C SER A 357 25.78 4.37 0.68
N GLY A 358 25.71 3.06 0.89
CA GLY A 358 24.61 2.24 0.36
C GLY A 358 23.21 2.73 0.79
N ARG A 359 23.10 3.40 1.96
CA ARG A 359 21.87 4.04 2.43
C ARG A 359 21.51 5.30 1.63
N GLU A 360 22.49 6.10 1.25
CA GLU A 360 22.26 7.31 0.43
C GLU A 360 21.86 6.95 -1.00
N ARG A 361 22.45 5.91 -1.60
CA ARG A 361 22.02 5.38 -2.89
C ARG A 361 20.59 4.84 -2.87
N ARG A 362 20.18 4.14 -1.80
CA ARG A 362 18.79 3.67 -1.65
C ARG A 362 17.81 4.83 -1.52
N ARG A 363 18.09 5.83 -0.68
CA ARG A 363 17.26 7.03 -0.51
C ARG A 363 17.13 7.84 -1.79
N GLY A 364 18.21 7.94 -2.57
CA GLY A 364 18.17 8.54 -3.90
C GLY A 364 17.25 7.78 -4.86
N GLY A 365 17.27 6.43 -4.84
CA GLY A 365 16.39 5.59 -5.64
C GLY A 365 14.92 5.76 -5.27
N ASP A 366 14.59 5.74 -3.98
CA ASP A 366 13.22 5.96 -3.48
C ASP A 366 12.67 7.32 -3.95
N ALA A 367 13.49 8.38 -3.83
CA ALA A 367 13.11 9.73 -4.25
C ALA A 367 12.92 9.85 -5.77
N LEU A 368 13.82 9.28 -6.57
CA LEU A 368 13.72 9.30 -8.04
C LEU A 368 12.48 8.56 -8.53
N ALA A 369 12.13 7.42 -7.92
CA ALA A 369 10.95 6.67 -8.30
C ALA A 369 9.67 7.44 -7.99
N LEU A 370 9.53 8.02 -6.78
CA LEU A 370 8.36 8.85 -6.48
C LEU A 370 8.26 10.06 -7.39
N ARG A 371 9.37 10.72 -7.75
CA ARG A 371 9.35 11.85 -8.70
C ARG A 371 8.88 11.44 -10.09
N ALA A 372 9.24 10.24 -10.56
CA ALA A 372 8.70 9.70 -11.81
C ALA A 372 7.18 9.48 -11.73
N VAL A 373 6.67 8.95 -10.61
CA VAL A 373 5.24 8.80 -10.36
C VAL A 373 4.52 10.15 -10.31
N ILE A 374 5.08 11.14 -9.60
CA ILE A 374 4.56 12.52 -9.56
C ILE A 374 4.46 13.09 -10.98
N ALA A 375 5.50 12.92 -11.78
CA ALA A 375 5.50 13.38 -13.17
C ALA A 375 4.42 12.68 -14.02
N ALA A 376 4.26 11.36 -13.86
CA ALA A 376 3.24 10.58 -14.57
C ALA A 376 1.81 11.04 -14.20
N PHE A 377 1.49 11.16 -12.92
CA PHE A 377 0.16 11.62 -12.49
C PHE A 377 -0.12 13.07 -12.90
N THR A 378 0.90 13.95 -12.82
CA THR A 378 0.77 15.35 -13.27
C THR A 378 0.53 15.44 -14.77
N ALA A 379 1.15 14.56 -15.58
CA ALA A 379 0.94 14.52 -17.02
C ALA A 379 -0.49 14.09 -17.37
N LEU A 380 -0.99 13.03 -16.70
CA LEU A 380 -2.36 12.54 -16.88
C LEU A 380 -3.43 13.60 -16.52
N GLY A 381 -3.16 14.46 -15.54
CA GLY A 381 -4.09 15.54 -15.17
C GLY A 381 -4.11 16.73 -16.14
N LYS A 382 -3.21 16.77 -17.15
CA LYS A 382 -3.15 17.81 -18.18
C LYS A 382 -3.78 17.40 -19.53
N GLU A 383 -4.06 16.11 -19.71
CA GLU A 383 -4.70 15.54 -20.92
C GLU A 383 -6.24 15.56 -20.82
#